data_f6e7a8de0872186e1f7c3e0636ab4e8b
#
_entry.id   f6e7a8de0872186e1f7c3e0636ab4e8b
#
_cell.length_a   1.000
_cell.length_b   1.000
_cell.length_c   1.000
_cell.angle_alpha   90.00
_cell.angle_beta   90.00
_cell.angle_gamma   90.00
#
_symmetry.space_group_name_H-M   'P 1'
#
loop_
_entity.id
_entity.type
_entity.pdbx_description
1 polymer ?
#
loop_
_entity_poly.entity_id
_entity_poly.type
_entity_poly.pdbx_seq_one_letter_code
_entity_poly.pdbx_strand_id
1 'polypeptide(L)'
;MTFSVTLVIVAVTVLVSWRAFNDRALMDRLILWPPAVERRKQYDRLLGHGFIHADWMHLLFNMITLYSFGGAVERIFAQWIGIPGFVLFYLSAIVIAILPTYLRHRNDANYRSLGASGGVSAVLFAFILFDPWSKLIIFPIPVPIPAFVFAGLYVGYSIWMERRGGDNVNHSAHLWGAAYGVLFTLLLEPQVFTHFTQRLLHPSGN
;
A
#
# COMPACT_ATOMS: atom_id res chain seq x y z
N MET A 1 20.47 11.10 14.46
CA MET A 1 19.28 10.97 13.60
C MET A 1 19.38 9.61 12.93
N THR A 2 18.49 8.69 13.26
CA THR A 2 18.45 7.40 12.57
C THR A 2 17.88 7.64 11.18
N PHE A 3 18.60 7.17 10.16
CA PHE A 3 18.18 7.24 8.76
C PHE A 3 16.91 6.40 8.57
N SER A 4 15.80 6.98 8.10
CA SER A 4 14.55 6.27 7.81
C SER A 4 14.46 5.95 6.32
N VAL A 5 14.40 4.67 5.99
CA VAL A 5 14.21 4.23 4.61
C VAL A 5 12.79 4.54 4.09
N THR A 6 11.81 4.63 4.98
CA THR A 6 10.45 5.13 4.64
C THR A 6 10.53 6.52 4.00
N LEU A 7 11.32 7.43 4.56
CA LEU A 7 11.51 8.77 3.98
C LEU A 7 12.18 8.72 2.61
N VAL A 8 13.11 7.79 2.41
CA VAL A 8 13.73 7.59 1.08
C VAL A 8 12.71 7.10 0.08
N ILE A 9 11.89 6.12 0.44
CA ILE A 9 10.82 5.61 -0.43
C ILE A 9 9.84 6.74 -0.78
N VAL A 10 9.41 7.54 0.20
CA VAL A 10 8.56 8.72 -0.03
C VAL A 10 9.23 9.69 -1.00
N ALA A 11 10.49 10.08 -0.76
CA ALA A 11 11.21 11.02 -1.60
C ALA A 11 11.37 10.51 -3.04
N VAL A 12 11.76 9.25 -3.22
CA VAL A 12 11.88 8.62 -4.54
C VAL A 12 10.53 8.60 -5.26
N THR A 13 9.46 8.20 -4.57
CA THR A 13 8.10 8.16 -5.15
C THR A 13 7.62 9.54 -5.57
N VAL A 14 7.84 10.56 -4.73
CA VAL A 14 7.51 11.96 -5.07
C VAL A 14 8.28 12.42 -6.30
N LEU A 15 9.60 12.20 -6.34
CA LEU A 15 10.45 12.62 -7.47
C LEU A 15 10.05 11.93 -8.77
N VAL A 16 9.82 10.60 -8.73
CA VAL A 16 9.42 9.84 -9.92
C VAL A 16 8.03 10.28 -10.41
N SER A 17 7.06 10.45 -9.50
CA SER A 17 5.72 10.93 -9.86
C SER A 17 5.74 12.35 -10.42
N TRP A 18 6.47 13.26 -9.77
CA TRP A 18 6.64 14.63 -10.24
C TRP A 18 7.25 14.67 -11.64
N ARG A 19 8.28 13.85 -11.89
CA ARG A 19 8.88 13.74 -13.22
C ARG A 19 7.86 13.20 -14.23
N ALA A 20 7.12 12.15 -13.87
CA ALA A 20 6.14 11.52 -14.75
C ALA A 20 4.96 12.45 -15.10
N PHE A 21 4.55 13.37 -14.21
CA PHE A 21 3.53 14.39 -14.49
C PHE A 21 3.93 15.32 -15.66
N ASN A 22 5.23 15.51 -15.86
CA ASN A 22 5.79 16.39 -16.90
C ASN A 22 6.42 15.61 -18.07
N ASP A 23 6.47 14.27 -17.99
CA ASP A 23 7.10 13.40 -18.99
C ASP A 23 6.15 12.23 -19.34
N ARG A 24 5.39 12.43 -20.42
CA ARG A 24 4.42 11.44 -20.88
C ARG A 24 5.06 10.10 -21.26
N ALA A 25 6.28 10.12 -21.80
CA ALA A 25 6.99 8.90 -22.16
C ALA A 25 7.37 8.09 -20.92
N LEU A 26 7.80 8.76 -19.83
CA LEU A 26 8.06 8.12 -18.54
C LEU A 26 6.77 7.56 -17.92
N MET A 27 5.68 8.33 -17.94
CA MET A 27 4.37 7.87 -17.46
C MET A 27 3.94 6.60 -18.21
N ASP A 28 3.96 6.62 -19.53
CA ASP A 28 3.59 5.48 -20.39
C ASP A 28 4.54 4.29 -20.21
N ARG A 29 5.81 4.54 -19.89
CA ARG A 29 6.81 3.47 -19.64
C ARG A 29 6.60 2.76 -18.31
N LEU A 30 6.17 3.49 -17.27
CA LEU A 30 6.02 2.92 -15.91
C LEU A 30 4.61 2.41 -15.62
N ILE A 31 3.56 3.00 -16.20
CA ILE A 31 2.17 2.57 -15.93
C ILE A 31 1.99 1.07 -16.18
N LEU A 32 1.27 0.39 -15.31
CA LEU A 32 0.88 -0.98 -15.57
C LEU A 32 -0.05 -1.03 -16.78
N TRP A 33 0.45 -1.60 -17.85
CA TRP A 33 -0.32 -1.97 -19.04
C TRP A 33 -0.19 -3.48 -19.23
N PRO A 34 -1.20 -4.27 -18.85
CA PRO A 34 -1.10 -5.72 -18.85
C PRO A 34 -0.66 -6.34 -20.17
N PRO A 35 -1.12 -5.88 -21.36
CA PRO A 35 -0.62 -6.41 -22.62
C PRO A 35 0.89 -6.20 -22.87
N ALA A 36 1.49 -5.14 -22.31
CA ALA A 36 2.94 -4.94 -22.42
C ALA A 36 3.71 -5.93 -21.54
N VAL A 37 3.18 -6.25 -20.36
CA VAL A 37 3.75 -7.28 -19.49
C VAL A 37 3.64 -8.64 -20.16
N GLU A 38 2.47 -9.01 -20.67
CA GLU A 38 2.19 -10.32 -21.26
C GLU A 38 2.98 -10.56 -22.55
N ARG A 39 2.86 -9.63 -23.52
CA ARG A 39 3.37 -9.82 -24.88
C ARG A 39 4.81 -9.33 -25.07
N ARG A 40 5.18 -8.24 -24.35
CA ARG A 40 6.51 -7.60 -24.49
C ARG A 40 7.44 -7.94 -23.35
N LYS A 41 6.99 -8.76 -22.37
CA LYS A 41 7.76 -9.20 -21.18
C LYS A 41 8.28 -8.04 -20.32
N GLN A 42 7.55 -6.91 -20.30
CA GLN A 42 7.89 -5.72 -19.51
C GLN A 42 7.45 -5.89 -18.05
N TYR A 43 8.04 -6.89 -17.36
CA TYR A 43 7.70 -7.23 -15.96
C TYR A 43 8.03 -6.13 -14.95
N ASP A 44 8.96 -5.25 -15.29
CA ASP A 44 9.32 -4.08 -14.50
C ASP A 44 8.13 -3.13 -14.26
N ARG A 45 7.10 -3.16 -15.12
CA ARG A 45 5.84 -2.44 -14.91
C ARG A 45 5.05 -2.92 -13.68
N LEU A 46 5.23 -4.19 -13.26
CA LEU A 46 4.61 -4.71 -12.04
C LEU A 46 5.14 -4.05 -10.76
N LEU A 47 6.30 -3.44 -10.83
CA LEU A 47 6.87 -2.63 -9.75
C LEU A 47 6.81 -1.13 -10.06
N GLY A 48 7.17 -0.74 -11.28
CA GLY A 48 7.29 0.66 -11.70
C GLY A 48 6.01 1.47 -11.52
N HIS A 49 4.84 0.85 -11.74
CA HIS A 49 3.55 1.53 -11.56
C HIS A 49 3.33 2.06 -10.14
N GLY A 50 3.95 1.44 -9.13
CA GLY A 50 3.86 1.85 -7.74
C GLY A 50 4.62 3.14 -7.39
N PHE A 51 5.41 3.67 -8.32
CA PHE A 51 6.19 4.90 -8.13
C PHE A 51 5.63 6.09 -8.91
N ILE A 52 4.52 5.91 -9.65
CA ILE A 52 3.83 6.99 -10.38
C ILE A 52 2.37 7.08 -9.93
N HIS A 53 1.80 8.28 -10.05
CA HIS A 53 0.44 8.57 -9.60
C HIS A 53 -0.35 9.32 -10.69
N ALA A 54 -1.69 9.27 -10.61
CA ALA A 54 -2.56 9.91 -11.60
C ALA A 54 -2.53 11.44 -11.50
N ASP A 55 -2.46 11.94 -10.26
CA ASP A 55 -2.50 13.35 -9.93
C ASP A 55 -1.86 13.63 -8.57
N TRP A 56 -1.78 14.92 -8.22
CA TRP A 56 -1.17 15.37 -6.98
C TRP A 56 -1.90 14.91 -5.71
N MET A 57 -3.24 14.81 -5.75
CA MET A 57 -4.02 14.37 -4.60
C MET A 57 -3.82 12.87 -4.33
N HIS A 58 -3.80 12.07 -5.39
CA HIS A 58 -3.48 10.65 -5.30
C HIS A 58 -2.07 10.42 -4.72
N LEU A 59 -1.07 11.16 -5.19
CA LEU A 59 0.29 11.12 -4.64
C LEU A 59 0.30 11.53 -3.15
N LEU A 60 -0.34 12.66 -2.83
CA LEU A 60 -0.36 13.21 -1.48
C LEU A 60 -0.94 12.24 -0.46
N PHE A 61 -2.11 11.63 -0.74
CA PHE A 61 -2.72 10.68 0.18
C PHE A 61 -1.87 9.43 0.39
N ASN A 62 -1.26 8.90 -0.66
CA ASN A 62 -0.34 7.77 -0.53
C ASN A 62 0.88 8.14 0.33
N MET A 63 1.48 9.30 0.09
CA MET A 63 2.70 9.71 0.80
C MET A 63 2.42 10.11 2.25
N ILE A 64 1.32 10.77 2.55
CA ILE A 64 0.91 11.05 3.94
C ILE A 64 0.70 9.73 4.69
N THR A 65 0.00 8.77 4.10
CA THR A 65 -0.23 7.47 4.74
C THR A 65 1.07 6.71 4.96
N LEU A 66 1.93 6.63 3.94
CA LEU A 66 3.23 5.96 4.07
C LEU A 66 4.13 6.65 5.10
N TYR A 67 4.16 7.98 5.12
CA TYR A 67 4.92 8.76 6.11
C TYR A 67 4.41 8.52 7.53
N SER A 68 3.08 8.53 7.74
CA SER A 68 2.47 8.41 9.06
C SER A 68 2.68 7.03 9.68
N PHE A 69 2.63 5.97 8.90
CA PHE A 69 2.65 4.59 9.42
C PHE A 69 3.95 3.84 9.08
N GLY A 70 4.60 4.19 7.97
CA GLY A 70 5.76 3.47 7.47
C GLY A 70 6.94 3.47 8.44
N GLY A 71 7.23 4.61 9.08
CA GLY A 71 8.31 4.69 10.05
C GLY A 71 8.11 3.83 11.30
N ALA A 72 6.86 3.60 11.72
CA ALA A 72 6.54 2.70 12.82
C ALA A 72 6.77 1.23 12.43
N VAL A 73 6.23 0.82 11.28
CA VAL A 73 6.41 -0.54 10.74
C VAL A 73 7.88 -0.81 10.42
N GLU A 74 8.60 0.14 9.82
CA GLU A 74 10.05 0.08 9.55
C GLU A 74 10.83 -0.26 10.83
N ARG A 75 10.59 0.46 11.93
CA ARG A 75 11.30 0.22 13.19
C ARG A 75 11.06 -1.18 13.74
N ILE A 76 9.83 -1.69 13.66
CA ILE A 76 9.50 -3.03 14.15
C ILE A 76 10.12 -4.09 13.23
N PHE A 77 9.91 -3.98 11.93
CA PHE A 77 10.43 -4.96 10.97
C PHE A 77 11.95 -4.95 10.91
N ALA A 78 12.60 -3.78 11.11
CA ALA A 78 14.05 -3.71 11.16
C ALA A 78 14.67 -4.54 12.30
N GLN A 79 13.94 -4.75 13.39
CA GLN A 79 14.39 -5.62 14.49
C GLN A 79 14.33 -7.11 14.12
N TRP A 80 13.42 -7.51 13.23
CA TRP A 80 13.20 -8.90 12.84
C TRP A 80 13.96 -9.31 11.58
N ILE A 81 13.94 -8.45 10.56
CA ILE A 81 14.47 -8.75 9.21
C ILE A 81 15.43 -7.68 8.66
N GLY A 82 15.80 -6.71 9.51
CA GLY A 82 16.66 -5.60 9.09
C GLY A 82 15.97 -4.60 8.13
N ILE A 83 16.65 -3.49 7.88
CA ILE A 83 16.19 -2.47 6.92
C ILE A 83 15.98 -3.04 5.51
N PRO A 84 16.89 -3.89 4.96
CA PRO A 84 16.66 -4.50 3.65
C PRO A 84 15.39 -5.35 3.59
N GLY A 85 15.04 -6.04 4.68
CA GLY A 85 13.83 -6.82 4.77
C GLY A 85 12.57 -5.96 4.72
N PHE A 86 12.55 -4.79 5.38
CA PHE A 86 11.43 -3.85 5.25
C PHE A 86 11.31 -3.29 3.82
N VAL A 87 12.42 -2.96 3.16
CA VAL A 87 12.40 -2.55 1.74
C VAL A 87 11.81 -3.65 0.87
N LEU A 88 12.25 -4.90 1.07
CA LEU A 88 11.74 -6.04 0.32
C LEU A 88 10.23 -6.25 0.58
N PHE A 89 9.77 -6.14 1.83
CA PHE A 89 8.36 -6.16 2.19
C PHE A 89 7.55 -5.12 1.39
N TYR A 90 8.00 -3.87 1.37
CA TYR A 90 7.29 -2.80 0.67
C TYR A 90 7.24 -3.02 -0.85
N LEU A 91 8.38 -3.35 -1.46
CA LEU A 91 8.47 -3.57 -2.91
C LEU A 91 7.68 -4.81 -3.34
N SER A 92 7.76 -5.90 -2.58
CA SER A 92 6.97 -7.10 -2.85
C SER A 92 5.47 -6.86 -2.62
N ALA A 93 5.08 -6.02 -1.64
CA ALA A 93 3.69 -5.63 -1.44
C ALA A 93 3.10 -4.94 -2.68
N ILE A 94 3.84 -4.01 -3.31
CA ILE A 94 3.43 -3.37 -4.57
C ILE A 94 3.15 -4.43 -5.64
N VAL A 95 4.07 -5.38 -5.81
CA VAL A 95 3.96 -6.41 -6.84
C VAL A 95 2.83 -7.40 -6.54
N ILE A 96 2.76 -7.94 -5.32
CA ILE A 96 1.75 -8.94 -4.94
C ILE A 96 0.34 -8.34 -5.00
N ALA A 97 0.17 -7.11 -4.52
CA ALA A 97 -1.12 -6.43 -4.52
C ALA A 97 -1.70 -6.26 -5.93
N ILE A 98 -0.86 -6.05 -6.94
CA ILE A 98 -1.31 -5.81 -8.31
C ILE A 98 -1.51 -7.10 -9.13
N LEU A 99 -0.94 -8.23 -8.71
CA LEU A 99 -0.99 -9.47 -9.49
C LEU A 99 -2.41 -9.95 -9.83
N PRO A 100 -3.39 -9.96 -8.91
CA PRO A 100 -4.75 -10.39 -9.23
C PRO A 100 -5.40 -9.51 -10.31
N THR A 101 -5.18 -8.20 -10.22
CA THR A 101 -5.65 -7.23 -11.23
C THR A 101 -4.97 -7.46 -12.57
N TYR A 102 -3.64 -7.64 -12.57
CA TYR A 102 -2.88 -7.95 -13.78
C TYR A 102 -3.40 -9.22 -14.46
N LEU A 103 -3.61 -10.30 -13.70
CA LEU A 103 -4.10 -11.58 -14.24
C LEU A 103 -5.51 -11.46 -14.81
N ARG A 104 -6.40 -10.68 -14.16
CA ARG A 104 -7.77 -10.42 -14.62
C ARG A 104 -7.78 -9.65 -15.94
N HIS A 105 -6.89 -8.68 -16.11
CA HIS A 105 -6.86 -7.75 -17.24
C HIS A 105 -5.74 -8.02 -18.25
N ARG A 106 -5.08 -9.18 -18.20
CA ARG A 106 -3.91 -9.50 -19.03
C ARG A 106 -4.12 -9.33 -20.53
N ASN A 107 -5.36 -9.51 -21.00
CA ASN A 107 -5.74 -9.37 -22.40
C ASN A 107 -6.49 -8.07 -22.71
N ASP A 108 -6.74 -7.21 -21.72
CA ASP A 108 -7.47 -5.96 -21.90
C ASP A 108 -6.52 -4.83 -22.34
N ALA A 109 -6.62 -4.45 -23.61
CA ALA A 109 -5.78 -3.40 -24.18
C ALA A 109 -6.06 -2.00 -23.60
N ASN A 110 -7.25 -1.80 -23.01
CA ASN A 110 -7.69 -0.50 -22.50
C ASN A 110 -7.36 -0.33 -21.00
N TYR A 111 -7.08 -1.42 -20.28
CA TYR A 111 -6.81 -1.35 -18.86
C TYR A 111 -5.44 -0.70 -18.57
N ARG A 112 -5.46 0.20 -17.61
CA ARG A 112 -4.26 0.85 -17.05
C ARG A 112 -4.41 0.96 -15.54
N SER A 113 -3.28 0.82 -14.81
CA SER A 113 -3.26 1.02 -13.36
C SER A 113 -1.93 1.62 -12.92
N LEU A 114 -1.99 2.44 -11.88
CA LEU A 114 -0.82 3.07 -11.27
C LEU A 114 -1.11 3.46 -9.81
N GLY A 115 -0.04 3.72 -9.06
CA GLY A 115 -0.12 4.18 -7.67
C GLY A 115 0.53 3.22 -6.67
N ALA A 116 1.05 3.79 -5.59
CA ALA A 116 1.69 3.07 -4.49
C ALA A 116 0.70 2.35 -3.56
N SER A 117 -0.61 2.53 -3.77
CA SER A 117 -1.65 2.23 -2.78
C SER A 117 -1.70 0.77 -2.32
N GLY A 118 -1.32 -0.20 -3.16
CA GLY A 118 -1.17 -1.60 -2.73
C GLY A 118 -0.10 -1.77 -1.65
N GLY A 119 1.10 -1.21 -1.85
CA GLY A 119 2.17 -1.21 -0.85
C GLY A 119 1.84 -0.39 0.39
N VAL A 120 1.20 0.77 0.19
CA VAL A 120 0.74 1.64 1.29
C VAL A 120 -0.33 0.95 2.15
N SER A 121 -1.27 0.23 1.54
CA SER A 121 -2.26 -0.60 2.26
C SER A 121 -1.59 -1.71 3.06
N ALA A 122 -0.55 -2.35 2.52
CA ALA A 122 0.19 -3.38 3.25
C ALA A 122 0.85 -2.80 4.51
N VAL A 123 1.50 -1.64 4.40
CA VAL A 123 2.12 -0.95 5.55
C VAL A 123 1.06 -0.54 6.58
N LEU A 124 -0.05 0.04 6.15
CA LEU A 124 -1.12 0.47 7.03
C LEU A 124 -1.73 -0.71 7.80
N PHE A 125 -2.01 -1.82 7.12
CA PHE A 125 -2.61 -3.00 7.77
C PHE A 125 -1.63 -3.75 8.66
N ALA A 126 -0.33 -3.75 8.34
CA ALA A 126 0.72 -4.19 9.27
C ALA A 126 0.73 -3.31 10.54
N PHE A 127 0.67 -1.97 10.39
CA PHE A 127 0.59 -1.04 11.52
C PHE A 127 -0.62 -1.30 12.42
N ILE A 128 -1.81 -1.53 11.85
CA ILE A 128 -3.05 -1.78 12.61
C ILE A 128 -2.94 -3.02 13.50
N LEU A 129 -2.17 -4.04 13.10
CA LEU A 129 -1.91 -5.21 13.94
C LEU A 129 -1.11 -4.87 15.20
N PHE A 130 -0.24 -3.87 15.14
CA PHE A 130 0.56 -3.44 16.29
C PHE A 130 -0.17 -2.49 17.22
N ASP A 131 -0.97 -1.58 16.64
CA ASP A 131 -1.70 -0.56 17.42
C ASP A 131 -3.14 -0.36 16.88
N PRO A 132 -4.07 -1.30 17.23
CA PRO A 132 -5.44 -1.27 16.74
C PRO A 132 -6.25 -0.07 17.24
N TRP A 133 -5.87 0.53 18.38
CA TRP A 133 -6.58 1.67 18.97
C TRP A 133 -6.00 3.03 18.58
N SER A 134 -4.92 3.06 17.82
CA SER A 134 -4.38 4.30 17.27
C SER A 134 -5.46 5.10 16.54
N LYS A 135 -5.47 6.41 16.76
CA LYS A 135 -6.49 7.30 16.18
C LYS A 135 -6.09 7.72 14.77
N LEU A 136 -6.87 7.31 13.79
CA LEU A 136 -6.70 7.69 12.39
C LEU A 136 -7.67 8.79 12.03
N ILE A 137 -7.17 9.82 11.34
CA ILE A 137 -8.00 10.90 10.76
C ILE A 137 -8.10 10.65 9.25
N ILE A 138 -9.33 10.53 8.76
CA ILE A 138 -9.61 10.37 7.32
C ILE A 138 -9.90 11.76 6.75
N PHE A 139 -8.91 12.35 6.08
CA PHE A 139 -9.15 13.64 5.43
C PHE A 139 -10.23 13.51 4.33
N PRO A 140 -11.17 14.47 4.21
CA PRO A 140 -11.28 15.73 4.95
C PRO A 140 -12.11 15.65 6.25
N ILE A 141 -12.45 14.47 6.75
CA ILE A 141 -13.29 14.27 7.94
C ILE A 141 -12.41 14.35 9.20
N PRO A 142 -12.47 15.42 10.00
CA PRO A 142 -11.56 15.62 11.14
C PRO A 142 -11.99 14.82 12.39
N VAL A 143 -12.63 13.68 12.19
CA VAL A 143 -13.07 12.80 13.29
C VAL A 143 -12.06 11.65 13.42
N PRO A 144 -11.34 11.57 14.54
CA PRO A 144 -10.41 10.48 14.78
C PRO A 144 -11.18 9.19 15.08
N ILE A 145 -10.93 8.14 14.30
CA ILE A 145 -11.51 6.81 14.50
C ILE A 145 -10.42 5.80 14.87
N PRO A 146 -10.72 4.76 15.68
CA PRO A 146 -9.76 3.69 15.95
C PRO A 146 -9.33 2.96 14.68
N ALA A 147 -8.06 2.59 14.61
CA ALA A 147 -7.47 1.97 13.42
C ALA A 147 -8.16 0.65 13.01
N PHE A 148 -8.60 -0.17 13.98
CA PHE A 148 -9.35 -1.39 13.66
C PHE A 148 -10.72 -1.11 13.06
N VAL A 149 -11.40 -0.03 13.49
CA VAL A 149 -12.68 0.41 12.89
C VAL A 149 -12.44 0.89 11.45
N PHE A 150 -11.39 1.71 11.26
CA PHE A 150 -10.95 2.11 9.94
C PHE A 150 -10.70 0.91 9.04
N ALA A 151 -9.98 -0.13 9.53
CA ALA A 151 -9.70 -1.35 8.75
C ALA A 151 -10.99 -2.02 8.26
N GLY A 152 -11.99 -2.18 9.14
CA GLY A 152 -13.28 -2.74 8.77
C GLY A 152 -14.01 -1.92 7.70
N LEU A 153 -14.07 -0.60 7.88
CA LEU A 153 -14.68 0.32 6.93
C LEU A 153 -13.94 0.32 5.57
N TYR A 154 -12.60 0.34 5.61
CA TYR A 154 -11.76 0.31 4.41
C TYR A 154 -11.98 -0.97 3.58
N VAL A 155 -11.96 -2.13 4.24
CA VAL A 155 -12.20 -3.42 3.58
C VAL A 155 -13.63 -3.49 3.04
N GLY A 156 -14.63 -3.14 3.86
CA GLY A 156 -16.04 -3.14 3.46
C GLY A 156 -16.31 -2.22 2.26
N TYR A 157 -15.79 -0.98 2.31
CA TYR A 157 -15.89 -0.04 1.21
C TYR A 157 -15.18 -0.54 -0.06
N SER A 158 -13.95 -1.07 0.08
CA SER A 158 -13.19 -1.57 -1.06
C SER A 158 -13.87 -2.77 -1.73
N ILE A 159 -14.46 -3.71 -0.95
CA ILE A 159 -15.23 -4.83 -1.50
C ILE A 159 -16.49 -4.32 -2.23
N TRP A 160 -17.19 -3.36 -1.63
CA TRP A 160 -18.39 -2.79 -2.24
C TRP A 160 -18.08 -2.09 -3.55
N MET A 161 -17.03 -1.25 -3.59
CA MET A 161 -16.64 -0.52 -4.79
C MET A 161 -16.05 -1.43 -5.87
N GLU A 162 -15.27 -2.46 -5.50
CA GLU A 162 -14.77 -3.46 -6.46
C GLU A 162 -15.92 -4.16 -7.20
N ARG A 163 -17.06 -4.41 -6.50
CA ARG A 163 -18.24 -5.03 -7.10
C ARG A 163 -19.08 -4.04 -7.91
N ARG A 164 -19.21 -2.81 -7.42
CA ARG A 164 -20.00 -1.76 -8.06
C ARG A 164 -19.33 -1.23 -9.31
N GLY A 165 -18.01 -1.07 -9.28
CA GLY A 165 -17.26 -0.30 -10.28
C GLY A 165 -17.67 1.18 -10.30
N GLY A 166 -17.19 1.89 -11.30
CA GLY A 166 -17.64 3.28 -11.58
C GLY A 166 -16.69 4.37 -11.10
N ASP A 167 -15.57 4.01 -10.50
CA ASP A 167 -14.45 4.91 -10.25
C ASP A 167 -13.15 4.38 -10.89
N ASN A 168 -12.10 5.19 -10.83
CA ASN A 168 -10.78 4.84 -11.37
C ASN A 168 -9.82 4.28 -10.31
N VAL A 169 -10.35 3.80 -9.18
CA VAL A 169 -9.56 3.26 -8.07
C VAL A 169 -9.45 1.74 -8.20
N ASN A 170 -8.24 1.22 -8.08
CA ASN A 170 -8.02 -0.21 -8.08
C ASN A 170 -8.25 -0.80 -6.67
N HIS A 171 -9.51 -1.01 -6.31
CA HIS A 171 -9.90 -1.57 -5.00
C HIS A 171 -9.37 -2.99 -4.78
N SER A 172 -9.23 -3.78 -5.84
CA SER A 172 -8.59 -5.09 -5.77
C SER A 172 -7.16 -4.98 -5.24
N ALA A 173 -6.35 -4.07 -5.77
CA ALA A 173 -4.98 -3.87 -5.30
C ALA A 173 -4.93 -3.40 -3.83
N HIS A 174 -5.90 -2.59 -3.39
CA HIS A 174 -6.02 -2.18 -1.99
C HIS A 174 -6.29 -3.38 -1.07
N LEU A 175 -7.23 -4.24 -1.42
CA LEU A 175 -7.59 -5.43 -0.65
C LEU A 175 -6.43 -6.44 -0.58
N TRP A 176 -5.79 -6.71 -1.71
CA TRP A 176 -4.65 -7.64 -1.76
C TRP A 176 -3.42 -7.07 -1.06
N GLY A 177 -3.20 -5.77 -1.12
CA GLY A 177 -2.17 -5.10 -0.33
C GLY A 177 -2.41 -5.23 1.17
N ALA A 178 -3.64 -4.94 1.63
CA ALA A 178 -4.04 -5.11 3.02
C ALA A 178 -3.86 -6.56 3.50
N ALA A 179 -4.34 -7.53 2.71
CA ALA A 179 -4.19 -8.96 3.01
C ALA A 179 -2.72 -9.37 3.07
N TYR A 180 -1.89 -8.89 2.13
CA TYR A 180 -0.46 -9.15 2.13
C TYR A 180 0.21 -8.60 3.38
N GLY A 181 -0.09 -7.35 3.77
CA GLY A 181 0.48 -6.73 4.97
C GLY A 181 0.18 -7.52 6.23
N VAL A 182 -1.08 -7.98 6.39
CA VAL A 182 -1.49 -8.84 7.51
C VAL A 182 -0.76 -10.19 7.46
N LEU A 183 -0.83 -10.89 6.33
CA LEU A 183 -0.26 -12.23 6.20
C LEU A 183 1.26 -12.23 6.37
N PHE A 184 1.95 -11.28 5.74
CA PHE A 184 3.41 -11.16 5.87
C PHE A 184 3.81 -10.92 7.33
N THR A 185 3.12 -10.01 8.04
CA THR A 185 3.40 -9.71 9.45
C THR A 185 3.20 -10.94 10.34
N LEU A 186 2.09 -11.68 10.15
CA LEU A 186 1.78 -12.86 10.95
C LEU A 186 2.68 -14.06 10.63
N LEU A 187 3.15 -14.18 9.40
CA LEU A 187 4.12 -15.21 9.01
C LEU A 187 5.53 -14.90 9.56
N LEU A 188 5.88 -13.62 9.63
CA LEU A 188 7.16 -13.17 10.17
C LEU A 188 7.21 -13.32 11.69
N GLU A 189 6.12 -12.94 12.38
CA GLU A 189 6.00 -12.99 13.83
C GLU A 189 4.57 -13.39 14.22
N PRO A 190 4.28 -14.71 14.41
CA PRO A 190 2.93 -15.19 14.73
C PRO A 190 2.36 -14.65 16.05
N GLN A 191 3.21 -14.25 17.00
CA GLN A 191 2.78 -13.70 18.30
C GLN A 191 2.05 -12.36 18.14
N VAL A 192 2.21 -11.68 17.01
CA VAL A 192 1.49 -10.44 16.69
C VAL A 192 -0.03 -10.66 16.69
N PHE A 193 -0.51 -11.85 16.30
CA PHE A 193 -1.93 -12.16 16.39
C PHE A 193 -2.44 -12.14 17.83
N THR A 194 -1.71 -12.77 18.75
CA THR A 194 -2.05 -12.77 20.18
C THR A 194 -1.97 -11.35 20.75
N HIS A 195 -0.93 -10.61 20.42
CA HIS A 195 -0.79 -9.21 20.80
C HIS A 195 -1.98 -8.36 20.30
N PHE A 196 -2.33 -8.46 19.03
CA PHE A 196 -3.45 -7.74 18.42
C PHE A 196 -4.77 -8.04 19.14
N THR A 197 -5.08 -9.32 19.37
CA THR A 197 -6.34 -9.73 20.03
C THR A 197 -6.40 -9.27 21.48
N GLN A 198 -5.31 -9.35 22.22
CA GLN A 198 -5.22 -8.83 23.59
C GLN A 198 -5.43 -7.31 23.64
N ARG A 199 -4.74 -6.57 22.77
CA ARG A 199 -4.89 -5.10 22.68
C ARG A 199 -6.31 -4.72 22.26
N LEU A 200 -6.92 -5.46 21.35
CA LEU A 200 -8.28 -5.20 20.89
C LEU A 200 -9.32 -5.36 22.01
N LEU A 201 -9.18 -6.41 22.80
CA LEU A 201 -10.11 -6.73 23.92
C LEU A 201 -9.84 -5.90 25.19
N HIS A 202 -8.62 -5.40 25.37
CA HIS A 202 -8.20 -4.66 26.56
C HIS A 202 -7.57 -3.31 26.15
N PRO A 203 -8.38 -2.33 25.75
CA PRO A 203 -7.89 -1.03 25.23
C PRO A 203 -7.12 -0.20 26.26
N SER A 204 -7.27 -0.48 27.54
CA SER A 204 -6.64 0.24 28.68
C SER A 204 -5.35 -0.40 29.17
N GLY A 205 -4.83 -1.41 28.52
CA GLY A 205 -3.56 -2.05 28.87
C GLY A 205 -2.37 -1.14 28.56
N ASN A 206 -2.08 -0.19 29.46
CA ASN A 206 -0.76 0.41 29.67
C ASN A 206 -0.01 -0.44 30.68
#